data_1684b3776c5af05a04cf039cdb026ef6
#
_entry.id   1684b3776c5af05a04cf039cdb026ef6
#
_cell.length_a   1.000
_cell.length_b   1.000
_cell.length_c   1.000
_cell.angle_alpha   90.00
_cell.angle_beta   90.00
_cell.angle_gamma   90.00
#
_symmetry.space_group_name_H-M   'P 1'
#
loop_
_entity.id
_entity.type
_entity.pdbx_description
1 polymer ?
#
loop_
_entity_poly.entity_id
_entity_poly.type
_entity_poly.pdbx_seq_one_letter_code
_entity_poly.pdbx_strand_id
1 'polypeptide(L)'
;MKTGMLFGCVAMVAAAVGAEPMRVALLDFDNQAFLSADAAVVGGVTPKTLADKGVLALGAVLANDPAYVLIDRRDFISQIQSLSLTDNDKKTSVKPSFLRAAQAVNADVVLRGNLMSYSPGKEVINQGGLKTEFQTLTLRVALQALDTRDGTVIAMVEGVANRSFRQSDVHQTVVGEDELVQLLQAALTKAVPVMNEKLQARLAQQNSRPKVKLSVKAGAADPAMVEIDGMLIGTTPLANFQVYAGDHVITIGKAGYQDISKQILLKADTAIEVPLFRTKLSAEEMKDVLDKARVNVIAGTGGVEPAWIINTIDTGK
;
A
#
# COMPACT_ATOMS: atom_id res chain seq x y z
N MET A 1 16.09 -50.13 48.27
CA MET A 1 14.99 -49.22 47.82
C MET A 1 15.62 -48.10 47.04
N LYS A 2 15.47 -48.11 45.68
CA LYS A 2 15.98 -47.08 44.77
C LYS A 2 14.75 -46.38 44.17
N THR A 3 14.55 -45.14 44.57
CA THR A 3 13.47 -44.29 44.08
C THR A 3 13.93 -43.61 42.81
N GLY A 4 13.41 -44.02 41.65
CA GLY A 4 13.66 -43.39 40.38
C GLY A 4 12.74 -42.15 40.18
N MET A 5 13.34 -41.00 39.99
CA MET A 5 12.66 -39.74 39.71
C MET A 5 12.48 -39.61 38.20
N LEU A 6 11.22 -39.71 37.72
CA LEU A 6 10.87 -39.49 36.33
C LEU A 6 10.78 -37.99 36.07
N PHE A 7 11.71 -37.44 35.29
CA PHE A 7 11.61 -36.08 34.74
C PHE A 7 10.71 -36.11 33.49
N GLY A 8 9.52 -35.59 33.63
CA GLY A 8 8.62 -35.36 32.48
C GLY A 8 9.08 -34.12 31.70
N CYS A 9 9.60 -34.32 30.51
CA CYS A 9 9.80 -33.26 29.52
C CYS A 9 8.43 -32.77 29.00
N VAL A 10 7.97 -31.61 29.47
CA VAL A 10 6.87 -30.91 28.85
C VAL A 10 7.44 -30.19 27.63
N ALA A 11 7.17 -30.75 26.44
CA ALA A 11 7.44 -30.07 25.18
C ALA A 11 6.44 -28.91 25.04
N MET A 12 6.91 -27.67 25.28
CA MET A 12 6.18 -26.46 24.86
C MET A 12 6.14 -26.45 23.34
N VAL A 13 5.00 -26.79 22.78
CA VAL A 13 4.66 -26.48 21.38
C VAL A 13 4.43 -24.96 21.33
N ALA A 14 5.44 -24.23 20.92
CA ALA A 14 5.28 -22.85 20.54
C ALA A 14 4.38 -22.84 19.28
N ALA A 15 3.10 -22.51 19.45
CA ALA A 15 2.24 -22.19 18.33
C ALA A 15 2.91 -20.99 17.61
N ALA A 16 3.43 -21.23 16.41
CA ALA A 16 3.80 -20.16 15.50
C ALA A 16 2.52 -19.37 15.23
N VAL A 17 2.42 -18.18 15.83
CA VAL A 17 1.40 -17.20 15.45
C VAL A 17 1.75 -16.84 14.01
N GLY A 18 1.07 -17.48 13.05
CA GLY A 18 1.20 -17.17 11.64
C GLY A 18 0.84 -15.68 11.48
N ALA A 19 1.70 -14.92 10.84
CA ALA A 19 1.37 -13.54 10.47
C ALA A 19 0.07 -13.56 9.65
N GLU A 20 -0.85 -12.66 9.96
CA GLU A 20 -2.09 -12.53 9.16
C GLU A 20 -1.71 -12.27 7.69
N PRO A 21 -2.40 -12.91 6.74
CA PRO A 21 -2.11 -12.71 5.34
C PRO A 21 -2.41 -11.26 4.93
N MET A 22 -1.50 -10.67 4.17
CA MET A 22 -1.57 -9.28 3.74
C MET A 22 -2.60 -9.10 2.62
N ARG A 23 -3.53 -8.17 2.78
CA ARG A 23 -4.55 -7.82 1.78
C ARG A 23 -3.96 -6.91 0.72
N VAL A 24 -3.95 -7.38 -0.53
CA VAL A 24 -3.26 -6.71 -1.65
C VAL A 24 -4.25 -6.28 -2.71
N ALA A 25 -4.20 -4.99 -3.08
CA ALA A 25 -4.84 -4.47 -4.27
C ALA A 25 -3.82 -4.33 -5.42
N LEU A 26 -4.20 -4.71 -6.64
CA LEU A 26 -3.33 -4.65 -7.81
C LEU A 26 -3.71 -3.48 -8.70
N LEU A 27 -2.75 -2.59 -8.97
CA LEU A 27 -2.82 -1.60 -10.04
C LEU A 27 -2.39 -2.22 -11.38
N ASP A 28 -2.52 -1.41 -12.42
CA ASP A 28 -2.09 -1.78 -13.75
C ASP A 28 -0.57 -2.02 -13.80
N PHE A 29 -0.18 -2.83 -14.78
CA PHE A 29 1.21 -3.11 -15.08
C PHE A 29 1.65 -2.14 -16.17
N ASP A 30 2.61 -1.27 -15.86
CA ASP A 30 3.09 -0.26 -16.79
C ASP A 30 4.18 -0.82 -17.72
N ASN A 31 4.19 -0.36 -18.97
CA ASN A 31 5.28 -0.64 -19.89
C ASN A 31 6.30 0.50 -19.84
N GLN A 32 7.48 0.23 -19.29
CA GLN A 32 8.63 1.13 -19.28
C GLN A 32 9.79 0.62 -20.14
N ALA A 33 9.60 -0.47 -20.88
CA ALA A 33 10.57 -0.92 -21.83
C ALA A 33 10.73 0.15 -22.94
N PHE A 34 11.99 0.45 -23.33
CA PHE A 34 12.35 1.48 -24.30
C PHE A 34 11.89 1.22 -25.74
N LEU A 35 11.06 0.22 -25.95
CA LEU A 35 10.43 -0.07 -27.22
C LEU A 35 9.20 0.82 -27.39
N SER A 36 8.99 1.37 -28.57
CA SER A 36 7.74 2.06 -28.88
C SER A 36 6.55 1.17 -28.51
N ALA A 37 5.46 1.76 -28.04
CA ALA A 37 4.28 0.99 -27.58
C ALA A 37 3.76 0.00 -28.64
N ASP A 38 4.04 0.29 -29.92
CA ASP A 38 3.60 -0.48 -31.09
C ASP A 38 4.71 -1.39 -31.68
N ALA A 39 5.93 -1.37 -31.10
CA ALA A 39 6.98 -2.27 -31.57
C ALA A 39 6.59 -3.71 -31.24
N ALA A 40 6.52 -4.54 -32.27
CA ALA A 40 6.26 -5.96 -32.08
C ALA A 40 7.41 -6.59 -31.27
N VAL A 41 7.09 -7.17 -30.15
CA VAL A 41 7.97 -8.10 -29.45
C VAL A 41 7.99 -9.41 -30.23
N VAL A 42 9.01 -10.22 -30.07
CA VAL A 42 9.10 -11.53 -30.73
C VAL A 42 7.76 -12.27 -30.65
N GLY A 43 7.33 -12.87 -31.73
CA GLY A 43 6.05 -13.60 -31.81
C GLY A 43 4.80 -12.75 -32.02
N GLY A 44 4.94 -11.48 -32.39
CA GLY A 44 3.79 -10.58 -32.67
C GLY A 44 3.12 -9.99 -31.42
N VAL A 45 3.68 -10.24 -30.22
CA VAL A 45 3.18 -9.68 -28.97
C VAL A 45 3.77 -8.29 -28.75
N THR A 46 2.91 -7.30 -28.52
CA THR A 46 3.37 -5.96 -28.22
C THR A 46 3.76 -5.83 -26.73
N PRO A 47 4.66 -4.89 -26.35
CA PRO A 47 4.97 -4.61 -24.96
C PRO A 47 3.73 -4.24 -24.13
N LYS A 48 2.76 -3.57 -24.74
CA LYS A 48 1.48 -3.25 -24.11
C LYS A 48 0.69 -4.52 -23.77
N THR A 49 0.51 -5.43 -24.74
CA THR A 49 -0.20 -6.70 -24.49
C THR A 49 0.48 -7.52 -23.41
N LEU A 50 1.83 -7.51 -23.38
CA LEU A 50 2.58 -8.22 -22.34
C LEU A 50 2.40 -7.57 -20.97
N ALA A 51 2.36 -6.24 -20.87
CA ALA A 51 2.08 -5.52 -19.64
C ALA A 51 0.64 -5.77 -19.16
N ASP A 52 -0.36 -5.74 -20.06
CA ASP A 52 -1.75 -6.06 -19.72
C ASP A 52 -1.88 -7.48 -19.11
N LYS A 53 -1.11 -8.45 -19.64
CA LYS A 53 -1.02 -9.81 -19.07
C LYS A 53 -0.22 -9.87 -17.77
N GLY A 54 0.61 -8.88 -17.50
CA GLY A 54 1.41 -8.78 -16.28
C GLY A 54 0.56 -8.74 -15.01
N VAL A 55 -0.57 -8.06 -15.04
CA VAL A 55 -1.49 -8.01 -13.89
C VAL A 55 -2.06 -9.39 -13.59
N LEU A 56 -2.47 -10.13 -14.62
CA LEU A 56 -3.02 -11.48 -14.47
C LEU A 56 -1.94 -12.47 -13.99
N ALA A 57 -0.74 -12.36 -14.56
CA ALA A 57 0.40 -13.19 -14.17
C ALA A 57 0.81 -12.92 -12.71
N LEU A 58 0.87 -11.64 -12.30
CA LEU A 58 1.15 -11.26 -10.92
C LEU A 58 0.06 -11.76 -9.98
N GLY A 59 -1.21 -11.58 -10.33
CA GLY A 59 -2.34 -12.10 -9.56
C GLY A 59 -2.26 -13.61 -9.36
N ALA A 60 -1.91 -14.37 -10.41
CA ALA A 60 -1.76 -15.82 -10.32
C ALA A 60 -0.59 -16.24 -9.41
N VAL A 61 0.53 -15.51 -9.44
CA VAL A 61 1.67 -15.80 -8.55
C VAL A 61 1.32 -15.50 -7.10
N LEU A 62 0.70 -14.35 -6.82
CA LEU A 62 0.31 -13.95 -5.46
C LEU A 62 -0.80 -14.84 -4.88
N ALA A 63 -1.77 -15.26 -5.69
CA ALA A 63 -2.86 -16.13 -5.24
C ALA A 63 -2.36 -17.51 -4.77
N ASN A 64 -1.19 -17.94 -5.23
CA ASN A 64 -0.56 -19.19 -4.81
C ASN A 64 0.33 -19.03 -3.57
N ASP A 65 0.56 -17.81 -3.10
CA ASP A 65 1.36 -17.51 -1.90
C ASP A 65 0.43 -17.22 -0.71
N PRO A 66 0.43 -18.06 0.35
CA PRO A 66 -0.46 -17.91 1.50
C PRO A 66 -0.19 -16.62 2.30
N ALA A 67 0.91 -15.93 2.05
CA ALA A 67 1.20 -14.65 2.67
C ALA A 67 0.27 -13.51 2.19
N TYR A 68 -0.48 -13.73 1.10
CA TYR A 68 -1.30 -12.71 0.47
C TYR A 68 -2.76 -13.10 0.33
N VAL A 69 -3.64 -12.12 0.49
CA VAL A 69 -5.05 -12.19 0.10
C VAL A 69 -5.30 -11.12 -0.95
N LEU A 70 -5.65 -11.55 -2.15
CA LEU A 70 -5.94 -10.64 -3.24
C LEU A 70 -7.33 -10.04 -3.11
N ILE A 71 -7.42 -8.73 -3.26
CA ILE A 71 -8.68 -8.00 -3.38
C ILE A 71 -9.16 -8.13 -4.84
N ASP A 72 -10.47 -8.32 -5.03
CA ASP A 72 -11.02 -8.39 -6.37
C ASP A 72 -10.70 -7.09 -7.14
N ARG A 73 -10.04 -7.28 -8.29
CA ARG A 73 -9.58 -6.14 -9.09
C ARG A 73 -10.73 -5.33 -9.66
N ARG A 74 -11.88 -5.95 -9.95
CA ARG A 74 -13.06 -5.24 -10.47
C ARG A 74 -13.63 -4.30 -9.42
N ASP A 75 -13.75 -4.76 -8.18
CA ASP A 75 -14.21 -3.93 -7.08
C ASP A 75 -13.25 -2.77 -6.84
N PHE A 76 -11.95 -3.04 -6.84
CA PHE A 76 -10.94 -2.01 -6.67
C PHE A 76 -10.97 -0.95 -7.79
N ILE A 77 -11.03 -1.36 -9.06
CA ILE A 77 -11.09 -0.44 -10.20
C ILE A 77 -12.41 0.35 -10.20
N SER A 78 -13.54 -0.28 -9.85
CA SER A 78 -14.84 0.40 -9.76
C SER A 78 -14.81 1.50 -8.68
N GLN A 79 -14.14 1.25 -7.55
CA GLN A 79 -13.93 2.26 -6.51
C GLN A 79 -13.05 3.42 -7.00
N ILE A 80 -11.97 3.14 -7.73
CA ILE A 80 -11.14 4.19 -8.34
C ILE A 80 -11.98 5.09 -9.25
N GLN A 81 -12.80 4.50 -10.12
CA GLN A 81 -13.63 5.21 -11.06
C GLN A 81 -14.70 6.07 -10.38
N SER A 82 -15.40 5.51 -9.39
CA SER A 82 -16.43 6.22 -8.64
C SER A 82 -15.86 7.43 -7.89
N LEU A 83 -14.70 7.29 -7.27
CA LEU A 83 -14.02 8.36 -6.55
C LEU A 83 -13.44 9.44 -7.49
N SER A 84 -12.99 9.05 -8.69
CA SER A 84 -12.50 9.99 -9.70
C SER A 84 -13.62 10.88 -10.26
N LEU A 85 -14.82 10.34 -10.42
CA LEU A 85 -16.00 11.11 -10.86
C LEU A 85 -16.42 12.16 -9.80
N THR A 86 -16.35 11.79 -8.54
CA THR A 86 -16.68 12.69 -7.42
C THR A 86 -15.66 13.83 -7.27
N ASP A 87 -14.41 13.62 -7.64
CA ASP A 87 -13.34 14.62 -7.54
C ASP A 87 -13.44 15.73 -8.59
N ASN A 88 -14.01 15.44 -9.76
CA ASN A 88 -14.21 16.45 -10.79
C ASN A 88 -15.18 17.56 -10.34
N ASP A 89 -16.08 17.27 -9.39
CA ASP A 89 -17.03 18.23 -8.82
C ASP A 89 -16.49 19.01 -7.62
N LYS A 90 -15.39 18.53 -6.99
CA LYS A 90 -14.78 19.15 -5.80
C LYS A 90 -13.29 19.37 -6.04
N LYS A 91 -12.89 20.63 -6.24
CA LYS A 91 -11.48 21.08 -6.42
C LYS A 91 -10.51 20.76 -5.25
N THR A 92 -10.83 19.85 -4.33
CA THR A 92 -10.16 19.69 -3.04
C THR A 92 -9.71 18.28 -2.70
N SER A 93 -9.46 17.40 -3.67
CA SER A 93 -8.91 16.09 -3.28
C SER A 93 -7.39 16.12 -3.15
N VAL A 94 -6.91 15.95 -1.94
CA VAL A 94 -5.47 15.94 -1.59
C VAL A 94 -4.82 14.59 -1.91
N LYS A 95 -5.61 13.50 -2.00
CA LYS A 95 -5.07 12.14 -2.21
C LYS A 95 -5.50 11.56 -3.56
N PRO A 96 -4.60 10.80 -4.24
CA PRO A 96 -4.95 10.05 -5.45
C PRO A 96 -6.14 9.11 -5.25
N SER A 97 -6.99 8.99 -6.25
CA SER A 97 -8.21 8.15 -6.19
C SER A 97 -7.92 6.69 -5.86
N PHE A 98 -6.80 6.14 -6.36
CA PHE A 98 -6.41 4.75 -6.07
C PHE A 98 -6.08 4.49 -4.60
N LEU A 99 -5.53 5.47 -3.87
CA LEU A 99 -5.27 5.33 -2.43
C LEU A 99 -6.57 5.29 -1.63
N ARG A 100 -7.52 6.17 -1.96
CA ARG A 100 -8.83 6.18 -1.31
C ARG A 100 -9.61 4.89 -1.62
N ALA A 101 -9.52 4.40 -2.86
CA ALA A 101 -10.11 3.12 -3.24
C ALA A 101 -9.48 1.95 -2.47
N ALA A 102 -8.14 1.94 -2.33
CA ALA A 102 -7.44 0.92 -1.56
C ALA A 102 -7.87 0.90 -0.08
N GLN A 103 -8.04 2.08 0.52
CA GLN A 103 -8.56 2.22 1.87
C GLN A 103 -10.01 1.73 1.99
N ALA A 104 -10.87 2.06 1.02
CA ALA A 104 -12.29 1.64 1.00
C ALA A 104 -12.45 0.12 0.94
N VAL A 105 -11.55 -0.58 0.24
CA VAL A 105 -11.54 -2.06 0.17
C VAL A 105 -10.69 -2.72 1.26
N ASN A 106 -10.17 -1.94 2.22
CA ASN A 106 -9.30 -2.40 3.30
C ASN A 106 -8.06 -3.15 2.77
N ALA A 107 -7.36 -2.57 1.79
CA ALA A 107 -6.07 -3.06 1.34
C ALA A 107 -4.97 -2.61 2.30
N ASP A 108 -4.07 -3.53 2.66
CA ASP A 108 -2.88 -3.21 3.45
C ASP A 108 -1.80 -2.58 2.59
N VAL A 109 -1.71 -3.04 1.33
CA VAL A 109 -0.71 -2.57 0.36
C VAL A 109 -1.30 -2.56 -1.04
N VAL A 110 -0.83 -1.61 -1.85
CA VAL A 110 -1.11 -1.58 -3.29
C VAL A 110 0.14 -2.01 -4.03
N LEU A 111 0.04 -3.02 -4.88
CA LEU A 111 1.14 -3.45 -5.74
C LEU A 111 0.96 -2.92 -7.15
N ARG A 112 2.05 -2.43 -7.72
CA ARG A 112 2.17 -2.02 -9.12
C ARG A 112 3.36 -2.72 -9.75
N GLY A 113 3.17 -3.22 -10.97
CA GLY A 113 4.22 -3.82 -11.76
C GLY A 113 4.67 -2.92 -12.91
N ASN A 114 5.92 -3.08 -13.33
CA ASN A 114 6.48 -2.41 -14.49
C ASN A 114 7.26 -3.41 -15.32
N LEU A 115 7.02 -3.43 -16.62
CA LEU A 115 7.88 -4.10 -17.59
C LEU A 115 9.07 -3.18 -17.87
N MET A 116 10.24 -3.52 -17.34
CA MET A 116 11.44 -2.66 -17.41
C MET A 116 12.23 -2.84 -18.69
N SER A 117 12.42 -4.07 -19.12
CA SER A 117 13.12 -4.36 -20.35
C SER A 117 12.76 -5.72 -20.91
N TYR A 118 12.87 -5.81 -22.20
CA TYR A 118 12.82 -7.04 -22.97
C TYR A 118 14.02 -7.02 -23.92
N SER A 119 14.89 -8.01 -23.84
CA SER A 119 16.12 -8.07 -24.61
C SER A 119 16.24 -9.41 -25.33
N PRO A 120 16.07 -9.45 -26.64
CA PRO A 120 16.45 -10.61 -27.42
C PRO A 120 17.98 -10.69 -27.55
N GLY A 121 18.54 -11.86 -27.33
CA GLY A 121 19.94 -12.17 -27.51
C GLY A 121 20.10 -13.30 -28.54
N LYS A 122 21.24 -13.35 -29.15
CA LYS A 122 21.60 -14.42 -30.11
C LYS A 122 23.01 -14.90 -29.79
N GLU A 123 23.15 -16.19 -29.55
CA GLU A 123 24.43 -16.84 -29.32
C GLU A 123 24.65 -17.90 -30.39
N VAL A 124 25.84 -17.93 -30.95
CA VAL A 124 26.21 -18.89 -31.99
C VAL A 124 27.39 -19.72 -31.49
N ILE A 125 27.18 -21.01 -31.33
CA ILE A 125 28.20 -21.96 -30.92
C ILE A 125 28.65 -22.76 -32.17
N ASN A 126 29.93 -22.64 -32.51
CA ASN A 126 30.56 -23.44 -33.58
C ASN A 126 31.43 -24.51 -32.94
N GLN A 127 31.04 -25.76 -33.07
CA GLN A 127 31.79 -26.87 -32.50
C GLN A 127 31.85 -28.02 -33.51
N GLY A 128 33.06 -28.44 -33.87
CA GLY A 128 33.25 -29.55 -34.77
C GLY A 128 32.69 -29.37 -36.20
N GLY A 129 32.64 -28.13 -36.71
CA GLY A 129 32.04 -27.80 -38.00
C GLY A 129 30.52 -27.69 -38.01
N LEU A 130 29.87 -27.92 -36.85
CA LEU A 130 28.43 -27.73 -36.69
C LEU A 130 28.15 -26.38 -36.05
N LYS A 131 27.27 -25.59 -36.67
CA LYS A 131 26.79 -24.31 -36.19
C LYS A 131 25.45 -24.52 -35.46
N THR A 132 25.44 -24.23 -34.18
CA THR A 132 24.18 -24.19 -33.40
C THR A 132 23.93 -22.75 -32.96
N GLU A 133 22.75 -22.26 -33.25
CA GLU A 133 22.31 -20.93 -32.88
C GLU A 133 21.32 -21.03 -31.71
N PHE A 134 21.53 -20.20 -30.69
CA PHE A 134 20.60 -20.05 -29.57
C PHE A 134 20.01 -18.62 -29.58
N GLN A 135 18.71 -18.54 -29.61
CA GLN A 135 18.01 -17.29 -29.39
C GLN A 135 17.64 -17.21 -27.87
N THR A 136 18.18 -16.22 -27.20
CA THR A 136 17.90 -16.00 -25.76
C THR A 136 16.98 -14.81 -25.61
N LEU A 137 15.94 -14.96 -24.79
CA LEU A 137 15.06 -13.88 -24.39
C LEU A 137 15.29 -13.59 -22.93
N THR A 138 15.53 -12.34 -22.59
CA THR A 138 15.64 -11.87 -21.21
C THR A 138 14.56 -10.85 -20.95
N LEU A 139 13.78 -11.06 -19.89
CA LEU A 139 12.71 -10.17 -19.46
C LEU A 139 12.98 -9.70 -18.04
N ARG A 140 12.87 -8.40 -17.83
CA ARG A 140 13.04 -7.77 -16.52
C ARG A 140 11.75 -7.04 -16.15
N VAL A 141 11.27 -7.31 -14.95
CA VAL A 141 10.11 -6.66 -14.34
C VAL A 141 10.50 -6.01 -13.02
N ALA A 142 9.84 -4.92 -12.67
CA ALA A 142 9.93 -4.33 -11.35
C ALA A 142 8.56 -4.38 -10.68
N LEU A 143 8.53 -4.73 -9.40
CA LEU A 143 7.36 -4.64 -8.55
C LEU A 143 7.57 -3.53 -7.53
N GLN A 144 6.57 -2.70 -7.34
CA GLN A 144 6.54 -1.63 -6.33
C GLN A 144 5.36 -1.86 -5.40
N ALA A 145 5.62 -1.79 -4.11
CA ALA A 145 4.60 -1.81 -3.08
C ALA A 145 4.41 -0.39 -2.54
N LEU A 146 3.17 0.06 -2.54
CA LEU A 146 2.77 1.40 -2.12
C LEU A 146 2.01 1.31 -0.79
N ASP A 147 2.35 2.18 0.15
CA ASP A 147 1.60 2.36 1.39
C ASP A 147 0.21 2.93 1.07
N THR A 148 -0.85 2.32 1.59
CA THR A 148 -2.23 2.76 1.35
C THR A 148 -2.58 4.07 2.07
N ARG A 149 -1.77 4.51 3.04
CA ARG A 149 -2.00 5.72 3.81
C ARG A 149 -1.60 6.99 3.06
N ASP A 150 -0.46 6.97 2.38
CA ASP A 150 0.14 8.14 1.76
C ASP A 150 0.66 7.93 0.33
N GLY A 151 0.66 6.68 -0.16
CA GLY A 151 1.15 6.31 -1.49
C GLY A 151 2.66 6.25 -1.62
N THR A 152 3.41 6.29 -0.52
CA THR A 152 4.86 6.15 -0.56
C THR A 152 5.27 4.74 -0.98
N VAL A 153 6.36 4.62 -1.74
CA VAL A 153 6.93 3.32 -2.11
C VAL A 153 7.64 2.74 -0.89
N ILE A 154 7.07 1.69 -0.30
CA ILE A 154 7.61 1.00 0.87
C ILE A 154 8.58 -0.12 0.52
N ALA A 155 8.43 -0.71 -0.65
CA ALA A 155 9.34 -1.71 -1.18
C ALA A 155 9.37 -1.67 -2.72
N MET A 156 10.53 -1.94 -3.27
CA MET A 156 10.73 -2.14 -4.70
C MET A 156 11.67 -3.31 -4.93
N VAL A 157 11.33 -4.19 -5.85
CA VAL A 157 12.10 -5.36 -6.22
C VAL A 157 12.10 -5.57 -7.72
N GLU A 158 13.15 -6.21 -8.23
CA GLU A 158 13.24 -6.60 -9.63
C GLU A 158 13.22 -8.13 -9.75
N GLY A 159 12.57 -8.61 -10.78
CA GLY A 159 12.60 -10.00 -11.21
C GLY A 159 13.17 -10.09 -12.61
N VAL A 160 14.09 -11.03 -12.80
CA VAL A 160 14.69 -11.27 -14.11
C VAL A 160 14.53 -12.75 -14.48
N ALA A 161 14.00 -12.99 -15.65
CA ALA A 161 13.97 -14.32 -16.24
C ALA A 161 14.57 -14.32 -17.64
N ASN A 162 15.21 -15.40 -17.97
CA ASN A 162 15.75 -15.65 -19.30
C ASN A 162 15.36 -17.04 -19.78
N ARG A 163 15.24 -17.18 -21.08
CA ARG A 163 14.97 -18.47 -21.73
C ARG A 163 15.71 -18.53 -23.04
N SER A 164 16.38 -19.66 -23.29
CA SER A 164 17.12 -19.89 -24.52
C SER A 164 16.40 -20.93 -25.36
N PHE A 165 16.30 -20.66 -26.67
CA PHE A 165 15.68 -21.52 -27.65
C PHE A 165 16.76 -21.91 -28.66
N ARG A 166 16.94 -23.22 -28.86
CA ARG A 166 17.86 -23.73 -29.88
C ARG A 166 17.24 -23.55 -31.26
N GLN A 167 17.98 -22.93 -32.13
CA GLN A 167 17.65 -22.80 -33.55
C GLN A 167 18.59 -23.67 -34.39
N SER A 168 18.06 -24.47 -35.30
CA SER A 168 18.85 -25.24 -36.25
C SER A 168 18.20 -25.13 -37.61
N ASP A 169 18.96 -25.47 -38.65
CA ASP A 169 18.47 -25.44 -40.05
C ASP A 169 17.24 -26.35 -40.25
N VAL A 170 17.08 -27.36 -39.38
CA VAL A 170 16.00 -28.36 -39.46
C VAL A 170 14.87 -28.04 -38.49
N HIS A 171 15.13 -27.29 -37.42
CA HIS A 171 14.15 -27.00 -36.38
C HIS A 171 14.28 -25.53 -35.96
N GLN A 172 13.26 -24.75 -36.31
CA GLN A 172 13.12 -23.37 -35.87
C GLN A 172 12.03 -23.31 -34.80
N THR A 173 12.39 -22.94 -33.55
CA THR A 173 11.43 -22.70 -32.50
C THR A 173 10.84 -21.30 -32.68
N VAL A 174 9.55 -21.23 -32.97
CA VAL A 174 8.84 -19.95 -33.00
C VAL A 174 8.46 -19.62 -31.55
N VAL A 175 9.00 -18.49 -31.07
CA VAL A 175 8.63 -17.98 -29.76
C VAL A 175 7.26 -17.33 -29.89
N GLY A 176 6.27 -17.89 -29.22
CA GLY A 176 4.91 -17.39 -29.21
C GLY A 176 4.58 -16.57 -27.97
N GLU A 177 3.32 -16.22 -27.84
CA GLU A 177 2.79 -15.49 -26.70
C GLU A 177 2.93 -16.27 -25.38
N ASP A 178 2.69 -17.57 -25.42
CA ASP A 178 2.75 -18.43 -24.24
C ASP A 178 4.13 -18.47 -23.61
N GLU A 179 5.19 -18.50 -24.41
CA GLU A 179 6.57 -18.47 -23.94
C GLU A 179 6.89 -17.14 -23.24
N LEU A 180 6.36 -16.03 -23.78
CA LEU A 180 6.55 -14.71 -23.18
C LEU A 180 5.79 -14.57 -21.86
N VAL A 181 4.58 -15.09 -21.79
CA VAL A 181 3.79 -15.10 -20.55
C VAL A 181 4.45 -16.00 -19.50
N GLN A 182 4.97 -17.18 -19.88
CA GLN A 182 5.74 -18.05 -18.98
C GLN A 182 7.02 -17.36 -18.49
N LEU A 183 7.69 -16.62 -19.35
CA LEU A 183 8.90 -15.86 -18.99
C LEU A 183 8.55 -14.75 -18.00
N LEU A 184 7.44 -14.06 -18.22
CA LEU A 184 6.91 -13.04 -17.31
C LEU A 184 6.55 -13.64 -15.95
N GLN A 185 5.83 -14.76 -15.93
CA GLN A 185 5.55 -15.49 -14.69
C GLN A 185 6.81 -15.91 -13.95
N ALA A 186 7.81 -16.43 -14.68
CA ALA A 186 9.08 -16.83 -14.08
C ALA A 186 9.83 -15.64 -13.44
N ALA A 187 9.78 -14.46 -14.06
CA ALA A 187 10.35 -13.23 -13.49
C ALA A 187 9.59 -12.81 -12.21
N LEU A 188 8.27 -12.84 -12.24
CA LEU A 188 7.41 -12.50 -11.11
C LEU A 188 7.57 -13.48 -9.95
N THR A 189 7.64 -14.79 -10.23
CA THR A 189 7.87 -15.83 -9.22
C THR A 189 9.18 -15.64 -8.47
N LYS A 190 10.20 -15.04 -9.10
CA LYS A 190 11.45 -14.67 -8.43
C LYS A 190 11.34 -13.38 -7.63
N ALA A 191 10.53 -12.42 -8.09
CA ALA A 191 10.37 -11.12 -7.45
C ALA A 191 9.48 -11.18 -6.20
N VAL A 192 8.38 -11.95 -6.23
CA VAL A 192 7.36 -11.98 -5.16
C VAL A 192 7.93 -12.39 -3.80
N PRO A 193 8.75 -13.45 -3.65
CA PRO A 193 9.32 -13.80 -2.35
C PRO A 193 10.22 -12.70 -1.77
N VAL A 194 11.02 -12.04 -2.61
CA VAL A 194 11.88 -10.92 -2.18
C VAL A 194 11.03 -9.71 -1.77
N MET A 195 9.91 -9.47 -2.47
CA MET A 195 8.94 -8.46 -2.10
C MET A 195 8.35 -8.76 -0.72
N ASN A 196 7.92 -10.01 -0.48
CA ASN A 196 7.37 -10.43 0.80
C ASN A 196 8.36 -10.20 1.95
N GLU A 197 9.61 -10.61 1.78
CA GLU A 197 10.66 -10.38 2.78
C GLU A 197 10.80 -8.89 3.13
N LYS A 198 10.88 -8.01 2.13
CA LYS A 198 10.98 -6.56 2.35
C LYS A 198 9.73 -5.98 3.02
N LEU A 199 8.55 -6.43 2.65
CA LEU A 199 7.28 -5.99 3.25
C LEU A 199 7.20 -6.45 4.71
N GLN A 200 7.51 -7.69 5.02
CA GLN A 200 7.52 -8.20 6.39
C GLN A 200 8.55 -7.46 7.27
N ALA A 201 9.75 -7.21 6.75
CA ALA A 201 10.76 -6.41 7.46
C ALA A 201 10.24 -4.98 7.74
N ARG A 202 9.55 -4.37 6.80
CA ARG A 202 8.97 -3.03 6.97
C ARG A 202 7.85 -3.01 7.98
N LEU A 203 6.95 -3.99 7.94
CA LEU A 203 5.86 -4.14 8.92
C LEU A 203 6.41 -4.38 10.32
N ALA A 204 7.44 -5.21 10.47
CA ALA A 204 8.11 -5.43 11.76
C ALA A 204 8.70 -4.11 12.31
N GLN A 205 9.34 -3.31 11.46
CA GLN A 205 9.81 -1.98 11.83
C GLN A 205 8.69 -1.02 12.25
N GLN A 206 7.56 -1.03 11.54
CA GLN A 206 6.41 -0.21 11.91
C GLN A 206 5.81 -0.66 13.25
N ASN A 207 5.66 -1.97 13.45
CA ASN A 207 5.13 -2.53 14.70
C ASN A 207 6.03 -2.29 15.91
N SER A 208 7.34 -2.08 15.68
CA SER A 208 8.30 -1.73 16.75
C SER A 208 8.24 -0.27 17.19
N ARG A 209 7.51 0.60 16.46
CA ARG A 209 7.32 1.99 16.86
C ARG A 209 6.48 2.08 18.13
N PRO A 210 6.80 3.00 19.05
CA PRO A 210 5.98 3.21 20.24
C PRO A 210 4.56 3.62 19.84
N LYS A 211 3.57 3.05 20.52
CA LYS A 211 2.17 3.41 20.36
C LYS A 211 1.77 4.33 21.52
N VAL A 212 0.97 5.33 21.20
CA VAL A 212 0.39 6.27 22.14
C VAL A 212 -1.13 6.21 22.07
N LYS A 213 -1.81 6.62 23.13
CA LYS A 213 -3.27 6.65 23.18
C LYS A 213 -3.76 8.03 22.74
N LEU A 214 -4.68 8.04 21.79
CA LEU A 214 -5.36 9.23 21.34
C LEU A 214 -6.81 9.21 21.80
N SER A 215 -7.26 10.29 22.42
CA SER A 215 -8.67 10.51 22.74
C SER A 215 -9.14 11.78 22.04
N VAL A 216 -10.31 11.70 21.37
CA VAL A 216 -10.85 12.82 20.59
C VAL A 216 -12.28 13.08 20.98
N LYS A 217 -12.62 14.37 21.20
CA LYS A 217 -13.98 14.85 21.44
C LYS A 217 -14.30 15.99 20.49
N ALA A 218 -15.56 16.12 20.11
CA ALA A 218 -16.04 17.24 19.31
C ALA A 218 -17.05 18.10 20.09
N GLY A 219 -17.12 17.91 21.40
CA GLY A 219 -17.97 18.68 22.29
C GLY A 219 -19.45 18.59 21.92
N ALA A 220 -20.11 19.74 21.71
CA ALA A 220 -21.53 19.79 21.34
C ALA A 220 -21.84 19.16 19.96
N ALA A 221 -20.82 18.88 19.14
CA ALA A 221 -20.97 18.25 17.83
C ALA A 221 -20.84 16.72 17.88
N ASP A 222 -20.59 16.11 19.04
CA ASP A 222 -20.55 14.64 19.15
C ASP A 222 -21.91 14.01 18.73
N PRO A 223 -21.94 12.87 18.03
CA PRO A 223 -20.80 12.19 17.43
C PRO A 223 -20.36 12.83 16.09
N ALA A 224 -19.05 12.85 15.86
CA ALA A 224 -18.42 13.27 14.61
C ALA A 224 -17.45 12.20 14.14
N MET A 225 -17.25 12.05 12.85
CA MET A 225 -16.29 11.10 12.28
C MET A 225 -14.85 11.57 12.55
N VAL A 226 -13.98 10.63 12.88
CA VAL A 226 -12.55 10.88 13.12
C VAL A 226 -11.74 10.05 12.14
N GLU A 227 -10.89 10.74 11.37
CA GLU A 227 -9.93 10.11 10.47
C GLU A 227 -8.50 10.46 10.92
N ILE A 228 -7.59 9.50 10.79
CA ILE A 228 -6.15 9.71 10.94
C ILE A 228 -5.49 9.30 9.63
N ASP A 229 -4.67 10.19 9.06
CA ASP A 229 -3.96 9.99 7.80
C ASP A 229 -4.91 9.61 6.64
N GLY A 230 -6.17 10.07 6.73
CA GLY A 230 -7.25 9.79 5.79
C GLY A 230 -7.90 8.41 5.96
N MET A 231 -7.64 7.73 7.06
CA MET A 231 -8.31 6.48 7.44
C MET A 231 -9.34 6.77 8.52
N LEU A 232 -10.59 6.36 8.31
CA LEU A 232 -11.63 6.46 9.33
C LEU A 232 -11.34 5.49 10.48
N ILE A 233 -11.15 6.03 11.68
CA ILE A 233 -10.82 5.24 12.88
C ILE A 233 -11.97 5.12 13.86
N GLY A 234 -13.03 5.90 13.69
CA GLY A 234 -14.21 5.86 14.54
C GLY A 234 -14.97 7.17 14.58
N THR A 235 -15.75 7.34 15.62
CA THR A 235 -16.53 8.55 15.89
C THR A 235 -16.23 9.10 17.27
N THR A 236 -16.38 10.43 17.44
CA THR A 236 -16.29 11.07 18.77
C THR A 236 -17.51 10.75 19.62
N PRO A 237 -17.38 10.64 20.95
CA PRO A 237 -16.13 10.70 21.71
C PRO A 237 -15.31 9.41 21.53
N LEU A 238 -14.09 9.55 20.97
CA LEU A 238 -13.15 8.46 20.80
C LEU A 238 -12.23 8.42 22.03
N ALA A 239 -12.11 7.27 22.68
CA ALA A 239 -11.29 7.13 23.88
C ALA A 239 -10.18 6.10 23.70
N ASN A 240 -8.96 6.46 24.10
CA ASN A 240 -7.80 5.56 24.17
C ASN A 240 -7.50 4.77 22.89
N PHE A 241 -7.75 5.35 21.74
CA PHE A 241 -7.41 4.74 20.46
C PHE A 241 -5.88 4.66 20.31
N GLN A 242 -5.35 3.49 19.98
CA GLN A 242 -3.91 3.30 19.84
C GLN A 242 -3.43 3.74 18.46
N VAL A 243 -2.50 4.70 18.43
CA VAL A 243 -1.85 5.23 17.24
C VAL A 243 -0.35 5.11 17.40
N TYR A 244 0.41 4.94 16.33
CA TYR A 244 1.86 5.02 16.39
C TYR A 244 2.29 6.45 16.74
N ALA A 245 3.37 6.58 17.52
CA ALA A 245 3.97 7.88 17.76
C ALA A 245 4.55 8.46 16.47
N GLY A 246 4.35 9.74 16.23
CA GLY A 246 4.84 10.45 15.05
C GLY A 246 3.92 11.57 14.57
N ASP A 247 4.20 12.07 13.38
CA ASP A 247 3.36 13.06 12.71
C ASP A 247 2.15 12.39 12.06
N HIS A 248 0.98 12.94 12.33
CA HIS A 248 -0.30 12.46 11.79
C HIS A 248 -1.16 13.63 11.33
N VAL A 249 -1.99 13.38 10.32
CA VAL A 249 -3.06 14.29 9.93
C VAL A 249 -4.37 13.77 10.51
N ILE A 250 -4.94 14.49 11.47
CA ILE A 250 -6.26 14.18 12.00
C ILE A 250 -7.31 15.01 11.27
N THR A 251 -8.40 14.36 10.83
CA THR A 251 -9.56 15.05 10.25
C THR A 251 -10.80 14.66 11.02
N ILE A 252 -11.56 15.67 11.43
CA ILE A 252 -12.81 15.48 12.18
C ILE A 252 -13.92 16.15 11.39
N GLY A 253 -14.95 15.39 11.05
CA GLY A 253 -16.06 15.84 10.23
C GLY A 253 -17.41 15.33 10.67
N LYS A 254 -18.46 16.11 10.38
CA LYS A 254 -19.87 15.77 10.63
C LYS A 254 -20.74 16.40 9.56
N ALA A 255 -21.76 15.69 9.11
CA ALA A 255 -22.73 16.24 8.17
C ALA A 255 -23.34 17.56 8.68
N GLY A 256 -23.27 18.61 7.86
CA GLY A 256 -23.74 19.96 8.21
C GLY A 256 -22.74 20.81 9.00
N TYR A 257 -21.52 20.31 9.19
CA TYR A 257 -20.41 21.03 9.81
C TYR A 257 -19.23 21.09 8.85
N GLN A 258 -18.30 22.01 9.09
CA GLN A 258 -17.05 22.05 8.35
C GLN A 258 -16.07 21.01 8.91
N ASP A 259 -15.44 20.27 8.00
CA ASP A 259 -14.37 19.36 8.36
C ASP A 259 -13.13 20.13 8.81
N ILE A 260 -12.59 19.72 9.95
CA ILE A 260 -11.34 20.28 10.49
C ILE A 260 -10.23 19.27 10.28
N SER A 261 -9.23 19.62 9.47
CA SER A 261 -8.04 18.82 9.24
C SER A 261 -6.80 19.52 9.79
N LYS A 262 -6.04 18.82 10.63
CA LYS A 262 -4.83 19.34 11.27
C LYS A 262 -3.73 18.30 11.32
N GLN A 263 -2.51 18.75 11.08
CA GLN A 263 -1.31 17.95 11.33
C GLN A 263 -0.94 18.04 12.81
N ILE A 264 -0.73 16.90 13.45
CA ILE A 264 -0.39 16.79 14.87
C ILE A 264 0.82 15.85 15.05
N LEU A 265 1.67 16.18 16.01
CA LEU A 265 2.79 15.33 16.41
C LEU A 265 2.45 14.61 17.71
N LEU A 266 2.21 13.29 17.62
CA LEU A 266 1.90 12.45 18.78
C LEU A 266 3.19 11.86 19.37
N LYS A 267 3.66 12.40 20.49
CA LYS A 267 4.83 11.90 21.23
C LYS A 267 4.44 11.11 22.49
N ALA A 268 3.28 11.34 23.04
CA ALA A 268 2.75 10.72 24.25
C ALA A 268 1.23 10.58 24.15
N ASP A 269 0.60 9.94 25.14
CA ASP A 269 -0.85 9.87 25.25
C ASP A 269 -1.45 11.26 25.19
N THR A 270 -2.38 11.49 24.27
CA THR A 270 -2.90 12.81 23.94
C THR A 270 -4.41 12.79 23.90
N ALA A 271 -5.04 13.79 24.53
CA ALA A 271 -6.47 14.04 24.43
C ALA A 271 -6.70 15.37 23.67
N ILE A 272 -7.57 15.34 22.68
CA ILE A 272 -7.88 16.49 21.82
C ILE A 272 -9.37 16.76 21.88
N GLU A 273 -9.73 18.01 22.08
CA GLU A 273 -11.10 18.49 21.91
C GLU A 273 -11.14 19.47 20.76
N VAL A 274 -11.95 19.17 19.73
CA VAL A 274 -12.04 19.95 18.50
C VAL A 274 -13.47 20.41 18.30
N PRO A 275 -13.78 21.69 18.48
CA PRO A 275 -15.11 22.21 18.22
C PRO A 275 -15.36 22.25 16.69
N LEU A 276 -16.50 21.71 16.24
CA LEU A 276 -16.92 21.79 14.85
C LEU A 276 -17.89 22.93 14.63
N PHE A 277 -17.76 23.61 13.49
CA PHE A 277 -18.59 24.76 13.10
C PHE A 277 -19.60 24.36 12.04
N ARG A 278 -20.85 24.83 12.18
CA ARG A 278 -21.90 24.58 11.17
C ARG A 278 -21.57 25.30 9.87
N THR A 279 -21.81 24.64 8.74
CA THR A 279 -21.50 25.15 7.39
C THR A 279 -22.28 26.42 6.99
N LYS A 280 -23.29 26.83 7.77
CA LYS A 280 -24.11 28.05 7.53
C LYS A 280 -23.62 29.31 8.26
N LEU A 281 -22.50 29.25 8.95
CA LEU A 281 -21.88 30.44 9.53
C LEU A 281 -21.31 31.32 8.41
N SER A 282 -21.55 32.62 8.47
CA SER A 282 -20.92 33.59 7.57
C SER A 282 -19.40 33.59 7.82
N ALA A 283 -18.61 34.01 6.82
CA ALA A 283 -17.16 34.09 6.96
C ALA A 283 -16.73 35.02 8.12
N GLU A 284 -17.52 36.02 8.46
CA GLU A 284 -17.28 36.96 9.56
C GLU A 284 -17.53 36.32 10.91
N GLU A 285 -18.63 35.59 11.09
CA GLU A 285 -18.89 34.83 12.31
C GLU A 285 -17.84 33.75 12.55
N MET A 286 -17.36 33.12 11.48
CA MET A 286 -16.30 32.10 11.57
C MET A 286 -14.97 32.71 12.05
N LYS A 287 -14.61 33.92 11.56
CA LYS A 287 -13.40 34.63 11.99
C LYS A 287 -13.49 35.00 13.47
N ASP A 288 -14.62 35.50 13.94
CA ASP A 288 -14.83 35.89 15.33
C ASP A 288 -14.77 34.66 16.29
N VAL A 289 -15.29 33.52 15.84
CA VAL A 289 -15.21 32.26 16.59
C VAL A 289 -13.80 31.69 16.59
N LEU A 290 -13.06 31.75 15.46
CA LEU A 290 -11.67 31.28 15.38
C LEU A 290 -10.73 32.15 16.24
N ASP A 291 -10.95 33.46 16.31
CA ASP A 291 -10.15 34.36 17.14
C ASP A 291 -10.39 34.13 18.65
N LYS A 292 -11.55 33.61 19.02
CA LYS A 292 -11.91 33.21 20.39
C LYS A 292 -11.61 31.78 20.74
N ALA A 293 -11.25 30.96 19.73
CA ALA A 293 -11.02 29.51 19.90
C ALA A 293 -9.64 29.24 20.50
N ARG A 294 -9.61 28.70 21.72
CA ARG A 294 -8.40 28.16 22.35
C ARG A 294 -8.58 26.64 22.54
N VAL A 295 -7.74 25.84 21.98
CA VAL A 295 -7.76 24.37 22.17
C VAL A 295 -6.74 24.00 23.26
N ASN A 296 -7.20 23.40 24.35
CA ASN A 296 -6.30 22.85 25.35
C ASN A 296 -5.94 21.41 24.96
N VAL A 297 -4.67 21.16 24.67
CA VAL A 297 -4.13 19.81 24.57
C VAL A 297 -3.77 19.37 25.98
N ILE A 298 -4.51 18.41 26.53
CA ILE A 298 -4.14 17.78 27.79
C ILE A 298 -3.15 16.66 27.43
N ALA A 299 -1.86 16.99 27.46
CA ALA A 299 -0.81 15.98 27.38
C ALA A 299 -0.76 15.22 28.71
N GLY A 300 -0.80 13.89 28.66
CA GLY A 300 -0.58 13.07 29.85
C GLY A 300 0.74 13.41 30.52
N THR A 301 0.79 13.29 31.83
CA THR A 301 1.85 13.73 32.75
C THR A 301 3.24 13.17 32.42
N GLY A 302 3.91 13.78 31.49
CA GLY A 302 5.29 13.51 31.16
C GLY A 302 5.89 14.72 30.44
N GLY A 303 6.37 15.64 31.23
CA GLY A 303 7.00 16.93 30.99
C GLY A 303 7.72 17.23 29.67
N VAL A 304 7.03 17.13 28.55
CA VAL A 304 7.53 17.61 27.27
C VAL A 304 6.47 18.55 26.72
N GLU A 305 6.85 19.81 26.50
CA GLU A 305 5.97 20.80 25.91
C GLU A 305 5.43 20.27 24.56
N PRO A 306 4.11 20.26 24.36
CA PRO A 306 3.53 19.85 23.08
C PRO A 306 3.95 20.88 22.01
N ALA A 307 4.46 20.39 20.87
CA ALA A 307 4.82 21.20 19.72
C ALA A 307 3.59 21.89 19.05
N TRP A 308 2.43 21.77 19.67
CA TRP A 308 1.15 22.24 19.17
C TRP A 308 0.29 22.83 20.27
N ILE A 309 -0.18 24.03 20.04
CA ILE A 309 -1.24 24.67 20.83
C ILE A 309 -2.47 24.71 19.91
N ILE A 310 -3.37 23.76 20.05
CA ILE A 310 -4.73 23.87 19.53
C ILE A 310 -5.57 24.49 20.64
N ASN A 311 -6.15 25.67 20.43
CA ASN A 311 -6.83 26.43 21.47
C ASN A 311 -8.35 26.17 21.50
N THR A 312 -8.95 25.80 22.62
CA THR A 312 -10.41 25.66 22.81
C THR A 312 -11.12 27.01 22.86
N ILE A 313 -12.39 27.02 22.47
CA ILE A 313 -13.28 28.18 22.62
C ILE A 313 -13.58 28.33 24.10
N ASP A 314 -13.09 29.41 24.68
CA ASP A 314 -13.61 29.87 26.00
C ASP A 314 -14.94 30.59 25.74
N THR A 315 -16.04 29.91 26.02
CA THR A 315 -17.37 30.52 26.05
C THR A 315 -17.55 31.22 27.39
N GLY A 316 -16.62 32.09 27.74
CA GLY A 316 -16.77 32.94 28.88
C GLY A 316 -18.07 33.71 28.82
N LYS A 317 -18.92 33.52 29.86
CA LYS A 317 -20.08 34.33 30.12
C LYS A 317 -19.69 35.80 30.28
#